data_2ec31d211495600e8495ea0a3bea1e39
#
_entry.id   2ec31d211495600e8495ea0a3bea1e39
#
_cell.length_a   1.000
_cell.length_b   1.000
_cell.length_c   1.000
_cell.angle_alpha   90.00
_cell.angle_beta   90.00
_cell.angle_gamma   90.00
#
_symmetry.space_group_name_H-M   'P 1'
#
loop_
_entity.id
_entity.type
_entity.pdbx_description
1 polymer ?
#
loop_
_entity_poly.entity_id
_entity_poly.type
_entity_poly.pdbx_seq_one_letter_code
_entity_poly.pdbx_strand_id
1 'polypeptide(L)'
;FLGDFPDYFNIVSWPAETAKANKGSMTDEEMYAFLSYFDTKNLATRISAAVIACSGLQDGTCPPHTNLAPYNNLLTEDKVIYYYPEMGHEIPSDWNKKIMTFFRERMK
;
A
#
# COMPACT_ATOMS: atom_id res chain seq x y z
N PHE A 1 -2.87 -0.92 -1.40
CA PHE A 1 -1.76 -1.24 -0.50
C PHE A 1 -1.48 -0.07 0.44
N LEU A 2 -1.00 -0.37 1.61
CA LEU A 2 -0.34 0.56 2.52
C LEU A 2 0.84 -0.18 3.13
N GLY A 3 2.03 0.19 2.76
CA GLY A 3 3.25 -0.47 3.22
C GLY A 3 4.39 0.50 3.45
N ASP A 4 5.51 -0.05 3.91
CA ASP A 4 6.69 0.70 4.28
C ASP A 4 6.43 1.63 5.48
N PHE A 5 5.98 1.04 6.59
CA PHE A 5 5.62 1.80 7.79
C PHE A 5 6.72 2.75 8.30
N PRO A 6 8.02 2.41 8.29
CA PRO A 6 9.05 3.35 8.71
C PRO A 6 9.04 4.64 7.88
N ASP A 7 8.98 4.52 6.54
CA ASP A 7 8.90 5.67 5.65
C ASP A 7 7.54 6.38 5.73
N TYR A 8 6.46 5.62 5.81
CA TYR A 8 5.12 6.18 5.96
C TYR A 8 5.02 7.08 7.20
N PHE A 9 5.55 6.63 8.33
CA PHE A 9 5.52 7.38 9.58
C PHE A 9 6.44 8.61 9.58
N ASN A 10 7.42 8.66 8.69
CA ASN A 10 8.24 9.86 8.49
C ASN A 10 7.52 10.93 7.66
N ILE A 11 6.59 10.53 6.78
CA ILE A 11 5.89 11.44 5.88
C ILE A 11 4.55 11.88 6.47
N VAL A 12 3.81 10.97 7.11
CA VAL A 12 2.48 11.22 7.67
C VAL A 12 2.53 11.08 9.19
N SER A 13 2.42 12.19 9.90
CA SER A 13 2.64 12.24 11.35
C SER A 13 1.57 11.53 12.18
N TRP A 14 0.28 11.67 11.82
CA TRP A 14 -0.80 11.18 12.66
C TRP A 14 -0.78 9.66 12.94
N PRO A 15 -0.44 8.76 11.98
CA PRO A 15 -0.36 7.34 12.31
C PRO A 15 0.88 7.02 13.13
N ALA A 16 1.97 7.75 12.92
CA ALA A 16 3.18 7.62 13.76
C ALA A 16 2.90 8.00 15.21
N GLU A 17 2.22 9.11 15.44
CA GLU A 17 1.84 9.57 16.78
C GLU A 17 0.91 8.56 17.46
N THR A 18 -0.08 8.04 16.72
CA THR A 18 -0.99 7.01 17.22
C THR A 18 -0.25 5.73 17.59
N ALA A 19 0.64 5.24 16.74
CA ALA A 19 1.43 4.04 17.00
C ALA A 19 2.33 4.22 18.22
N LYS A 20 3.03 5.35 18.33
CA LYS A 20 3.90 5.68 19.45
C LYS A 20 3.12 5.83 20.76
N ALA A 21 1.92 6.41 20.73
CA ALA A 21 1.07 6.54 21.92
C ALA A 21 0.57 5.18 22.44
N ASN A 22 0.46 4.18 21.58
CA ASN A 22 -0.08 2.85 21.91
C ASN A 22 0.99 1.75 22.01
N LYS A 23 2.27 2.05 21.83
CA LYS A 23 3.34 1.03 21.88
C LYS A 23 3.63 0.48 23.28
N GLY A 24 3.06 1.07 24.34
CA GLY A 24 3.31 0.65 25.73
C GLY A 24 4.79 0.84 26.11
N SER A 25 5.40 -0.22 26.65
CA SER A 25 6.81 -0.22 27.07
C SER A 25 7.81 -0.55 25.94
N MET A 26 7.32 -0.83 24.71
CA MET A 26 8.21 -1.11 23.58
C MET A 26 9.06 0.11 23.20
N THR A 27 10.30 -0.13 22.82
CA THR A 27 11.11 0.87 22.13
C THR A 27 10.53 1.16 20.74
N ASP A 28 10.97 2.21 20.05
CA ASP A 28 10.53 2.47 18.67
C ASP A 28 11.00 1.35 17.74
N GLU A 29 12.19 0.78 17.95
CA GLU A 29 12.70 -0.36 17.18
C GLU A 29 11.82 -1.61 17.34
N GLU A 30 11.44 -1.94 18.58
CA GLU A 30 10.55 -3.06 18.86
C GLU A 30 9.17 -2.86 18.25
N MET A 31 8.64 -1.62 18.30
CA MET A 31 7.39 -1.26 17.65
C MET A 31 7.45 -1.48 16.14
N TYR A 32 8.51 -1.00 15.47
CA TYR A 32 8.67 -1.20 14.03
C TYR A 32 8.88 -2.67 13.67
N ALA A 33 9.64 -3.41 14.47
CA ALA A 33 9.78 -4.86 14.29
C ALA A 33 8.43 -5.57 14.37
N PHE A 34 7.59 -5.21 15.33
CA PHE A 34 6.24 -5.74 15.45
C PHE A 34 5.37 -5.37 14.24
N LEU A 35 5.36 -4.09 13.84
CA LEU A 35 4.58 -3.60 12.69
C LEU A 35 5.03 -4.24 11.37
N SER A 36 6.29 -4.67 11.26
CA SER A 36 6.81 -5.31 10.04
C SER A 36 6.07 -6.60 9.67
N TYR A 37 5.44 -7.28 10.62
CA TYR A 37 4.60 -8.46 10.37
C TYR A 37 3.30 -8.12 9.64
N PHE A 38 2.83 -6.88 9.72
CA PHE A 38 1.61 -6.39 9.10
C PHE A 38 1.89 -5.51 7.89
N ASP A 39 3.14 -5.18 7.65
CA ASP A 39 3.55 -4.31 6.55
C ASP A 39 3.34 -5.00 5.21
N THR A 40 2.49 -4.43 4.35
CA THR A 40 2.18 -5.01 3.05
C THR A 40 3.39 -5.08 2.13
N LYS A 41 4.40 -4.24 2.32
CA LYS A 41 5.69 -4.32 1.62
C LYS A 41 6.38 -5.68 1.85
N ASN A 42 6.33 -6.18 3.08
CA ASN A 42 6.92 -7.47 3.44
C ASN A 42 6.02 -8.64 3.02
N LEU A 43 4.71 -8.48 3.10
CA LEU A 43 3.73 -9.51 2.74
C LEU A 43 3.60 -9.71 1.23
N ALA A 44 3.88 -8.68 0.43
CA ALA A 44 3.74 -8.68 -1.01
C ALA A 44 4.53 -9.80 -1.70
N THR A 45 5.67 -10.19 -1.14
CA THR A 45 6.49 -11.30 -1.66
C THR A 45 5.81 -12.66 -1.59
N ARG A 46 4.68 -12.78 -0.89
CA ARG A 46 3.89 -14.02 -0.76
C ARG A 46 2.69 -14.06 -1.71
N ILE A 47 2.46 -12.99 -2.47
CA ILE A 47 1.35 -12.87 -3.40
C ILE A 47 1.79 -13.43 -4.75
N SER A 48 1.17 -14.55 -5.15
CA SER A 48 1.36 -15.18 -6.46
C SER A 48 0.18 -14.93 -7.42
N ALA A 49 -0.92 -14.41 -6.91
CA ALA A 49 -2.09 -14.07 -7.72
C ALA A 49 -1.82 -12.85 -8.61
N ALA A 50 -2.62 -12.71 -9.68
CA ALA A 50 -2.64 -11.50 -10.50
C ALA A 50 -3.08 -10.29 -9.67
N VAL A 51 -2.43 -9.14 -9.87
CA VAL A 51 -2.67 -7.93 -9.08
C VAL A 51 -2.99 -6.73 -9.97
N ILE A 52 -4.11 -6.07 -9.68
CA ILE A 52 -4.42 -4.74 -10.20
C ILE A 52 -4.36 -3.73 -9.05
N ALA A 53 -3.66 -2.63 -9.24
CA ALA A 53 -3.50 -1.56 -8.26
C ALA A 53 -3.74 -0.18 -8.89
N CYS A 54 -4.02 0.81 -8.04
CA CYS A 54 -4.02 2.21 -8.45
C CYS A 54 -3.37 3.07 -7.37
N SER A 55 -2.90 4.24 -7.77
CA SER A 55 -2.35 5.24 -6.86
C SER A 55 -2.69 6.65 -7.34
N GLY A 56 -3.31 7.44 -6.46
CA GLY A 56 -3.43 8.89 -6.63
C GLY A 56 -2.11 9.55 -6.27
N LEU A 57 -1.55 10.33 -7.19
CA LEU A 57 -0.22 10.92 -6.96
C LEU A 57 -0.25 12.14 -6.01
N GLN A 58 -1.45 12.68 -5.71
CA GLN A 58 -1.67 13.75 -4.73
C GLN A 58 -2.20 13.21 -3.38
N ASP A 59 -2.12 11.89 -3.16
CA ASP A 59 -2.61 11.27 -1.93
C ASP A 59 -1.71 11.63 -0.73
N GLY A 60 -2.23 12.48 0.15
CA GLY A 60 -1.54 12.88 1.39
C GLY A 60 -1.82 11.97 2.58
N THR A 61 -2.81 11.08 2.47
CA THR A 61 -3.17 10.11 3.52
C THR A 61 -2.39 8.80 3.36
N CYS A 62 -2.37 8.29 2.13
CA CYS A 62 -1.56 7.13 1.75
C CYS A 62 -0.63 7.54 0.59
N PRO A 63 0.48 8.21 0.88
CA PRO A 63 1.38 8.73 -0.16
C PRO A 63 1.76 7.65 -1.18
N PRO A 64 2.00 8.03 -2.44
CA PRO A 64 2.23 7.08 -3.54
C PRO A 64 3.26 5.98 -3.24
N HIS A 65 4.34 6.30 -2.53
CA HIS A 65 5.38 5.31 -2.20
C HIS A 65 4.84 4.16 -1.34
N THR A 66 3.81 4.40 -0.50
CA THR A 66 3.19 3.35 0.34
C THR A 66 2.45 2.30 -0.48
N ASN A 67 2.03 2.65 -1.69
CA ASN A 67 1.47 1.73 -2.68
C ASN A 67 2.57 1.09 -3.54
N LEU A 68 3.59 1.87 -3.89
CA LEU A 68 4.66 1.44 -4.78
C LEU A 68 5.62 0.45 -4.11
N ALA A 69 5.95 0.64 -2.85
CA ALA A 69 6.85 -0.25 -2.14
C ALA A 69 6.33 -1.71 -2.11
N PRO A 70 5.09 -2.01 -1.68
CA PRO A 70 4.56 -3.35 -1.79
C PRO A 70 4.34 -3.80 -3.24
N TYR A 71 3.90 -2.93 -4.15
CA TYR A 71 3.72 -3.29 -5.56
C TYR A 71 5.03 -3.76 -6.20
N ASN A 72 6.13 -3.09 -5.93
CA ASN A 72 7.45 -3.45 -6.46
C ASN A 72 7.95 -4.78 -5.87
N ASN A 73 7.53 -5.13 -4.66
CA ASN A 73 7.89 -6.39 -3.99
C ASN A 73 7.02 -7.58 -4.43
N LEU A 74 5.97 -7.38 -5.23
CA LEU A 74 5.19 -8.49 -5.79
C LEU A 74 6.06 -9.34 -6.69
N LEU A 75 6.07 -10.64 -6.45
CA LEU A 75 6.80 -11.60 -7.29
C LEU A 75 6.03 -12.01 -8.55
N THR A 76 4.71 -11.83 -8.57
CA THR A 76 3.92 -12.11 -9.76
C THR A 76 4.29 -11.15 -10.91
N GLU A 77 4.41 -11.68 -12.12
CA GLU A 77 4.57 -10.88 -13.33
C GLU A 77 3.23 -10.34 -13.86
N ASP A 78 2.10 -11.02 -13.53
CA ASP A 78 0.77 -10.56 -13.89
C ASP A 78 0.28 -9.49 -12.92
N LYS A 79 0.87 -8.30 -13.07
CA LYS A 79 0.52 -7.13 -12.26
C LYS A 79 0.46 -5.86 -13.08
N VAL A 80 -0.49 -4.98 -12.74
CA VAL A 80 -0.65 -3.67 -13.35
C VAL A 80 -0.98 -2.63 -12.30
N ILE A 81 -0.40 -1.43 -12.44
CA ILE A 81 -0.74 -0.28 -11.62
C ILE A 81 -1.14 0.91 -12.50
N TYR A 82 -2.22 1.58 -12.12
CA TYR A 82 -2.70 2.80 -12.75
C TYR A 82 -2.39 4.00 -11.88
N TYR A 83 -1.77 5.01 -12.45
CA TYR A 83 -1.46 6.27 -11.78
C TYR A 83 -2.51 7.32 -12.15
N TYR A 84 -2.94 8.06 -11.14
CA TYR A 84 -3.87 9.17 -11.27
C TYR A 84 -3.21 10.46 -10.75
N PRO A 85 -2.53 11.23 -11.62
CA PRO A 85 -1.69 12.37 -11.21
C PRO A 85 -2.43 13.46 -10.45
N GLU A 86 -3.70 13.67 -10.77
CA GLU A 86 -4.54 14.74 -10.21
C GLU A 86 -5.37 14.30 -8.99
N MET A 87 -5.28 13.02 -8.60
CA MET A 87 -6.15 12.47 -7.55
C MET A 87 -5.41 12.33 -6.22
N GLY A 88 -6.16 12.60 -5.15
CA GLY A 88 -5.76 12.36 -3.78
C GLY A 88 -6.22 11.00 -3.25
N HIS A 89 -6.66 10.96 -1.98
CA HIS A 89 -7.15 9.76 -1.30
C HIS A 89 -8.62 9.49 -1.67
N GLU A 90 -8.84 9.06 -2.88
CA GLU A 90 -10.18 8.83 -3.44
C GLU A 90 -10.17 7.66 -4.44
N ILE A 91 -11.37 7.16 -4.77
CA ILE A 91 -11.55 6.08 -5.74
C ILE A 91 -11.80 6.71 -7.12
N PRO A 92 -10.96 6.43 -8.13
CA PRO A 92 -11.18 6.92 -9.48
C PRO A 92 -12.51 6.45 -10.06
N SER A 93 -13.21 7.34 -10.79
CA SER A 93 -14.53 7.04 -11.37
C SER A 93 -14.53 5.85 -12.34
N ASP A 94 -13.42 5.59 -13.02
CA ASP A 94 -13.24 4.49 -13.96
C ASP A 94 -12.69 3.20 -13.30
N TRP A 95 -12.40 3.22 -12.00
CA TRP A 95 -11.72 2.13 -11.29
C TRP A 95 -12.51 0.83 -11.30
N ASN A 96 -13.82 0.91 -11.04
CA ASN A 96 -14.68 -0.29 -11.06
C ASN A 96 -14.69 -0.96 -12.44
N LYS A 97 -14.68 -0.19 -13.51
CA LYS A 97 -14.62 -0.72 -14.88
C LYS A 97 -13.29 -1.45 -15.12
N LYS A 98 -12.17 -0.87 -14.68
CA LYS A 98 -10.84 -1.48 -14.79
C LYS A 98 -10.75 -2.79 -14.02
N ILE A 99 -11.23 -2.81 -12.77
CA ILE A 99 -11.27 -4.03 -11.95
C ILE A 99 -12.09 -5.12 -12.64
N MET A 100 -13.30 -4.80 -13.08
CA MET A 100 -14.19 -5.79 -13.72
C MET A 100 -13.59 -6.33 -15.01
N THR A 101 -12.92 -5.51 -15.79
CA THR A 101 -12.23 -5.95 -17.01
C THR A 101 -11.06 -6.87 -16.65
N PHE A 102 -10.23 -6.49 -15.69
CA PHE A 102 -9.10 -7.27 -15.22
C PHE A 102 -9.50 -8.67 -14.76
N PHE A 103 -10.53 -8.78 -13.93
CA PHE A 103 -11.01 -10.07 -13.47
C PHE A 103 -11.64 -10.91 -14.59
N ARG A 104 -12.46 -10.28 -15.44
CA ARG A 104 -13.11 -11.00 -16.55
C ARG A 104 -12.11 -11.64 -17.50
N GLU A 105 -10.99 -11.00 -17.75
CA GLU A 105 -9.94 -11.53 -18.62
C GLU A 105 -9.23 -12.74 -18.01
N ARG A 106 -9.22 -12.89 -16.68
CA ARG A 106 -8.51 -13.94 -15.93
C ARG A 106 -9.39 -15.06 -15.39
N MET A 107 -10.70 -14.86 -15.38
CA MET A 107 -11.67 -15.85 -14.90
C MET A 107 -12.25 -16.71 -16.03
N LYS A 108 -11.55 -16.83 -17.13
CA LYS A 108 -11.99 -17.61 -18.29
C LYS A 108 -11.73 -19.11 -18.08
#